data_54cb7b9726f950c9f24c0b89ee6ad68e
#
_entry.id   54cb7b9726f950c9f24c0b89ee6ad68e
#
_cell.length_a   1.000
_cell.length_b   1.000
_cell.length_c   1.000
_cell.angle_alpha   90.00
_cell.angle_beta   90.00
_cell.angle_gamma   90.00
#
_symmetry.space_group_name_H-M   'P 1'
#
loop_
_entity.id
_entity.type
_entity.pdbx_description
1 polymer ?
#
loop_
_entity_poly.entity_id
_entity_poly.type
_entity_poly.pdbx_seq_one_letter_code
_entity_poly.pdbx_strand_id
1 'polypeptide(L)'
;MEEIELYPHNQKAYDNLCAMLRDSNRACVVQPTGTGKFVIIAKMAQDNPGKDFLLLGTNDYMYIDQMANLSDIAPGFTPKNLQFMTYATAMAKARCGDEIPRCDVIVADEFHHCGAPEWGKGVQYVVENNPDAKIVGFSATPIRYSDTWRMRCLSETLQAAWSLRKHGLTVYFPCRSTS
;
A
#
# COMPACT_ATOMS: atom_id res chain seq x y z
N MET A 1 -14.20 -16.85 -12.56
CA MET A 1 -13.04 -16.37 -11.79
C MET A 1 -13.43 -16.49 -10.34
N GLU A 2 -12.68 -17.25 -9.56
CA GLU A 2 -12.95 -17.31 -8.13
C GLU A 2 -12.71 -15.95 -7.48
N GLU A 3 -13.63 -15.57 -6.61
CA GLU A 3 -13.54 -14.34 -5.86
C GLU A 3 -12.60 -14.55 -4.67
N ILE A 4 -11.73 -13.57 -4.39
CA ILE A 4 -10.86 -13.62 -3.20
C ILE A 4 -11.74 -13.44 -1.96
N GLU A 5 -11.80 -14.46 -1.12
CA GLU A 5 -12.43 -14.39 0.18
C GLU A 5 -11.43 -13.91 1.23
N LEU A 6 -11.76 -12.81 1.89
CA LEU A 6 -10.91 -12.24 2.95
C LEU A 6 -11.27 -12.84 4.31
N TYR A 7 -10.26 -13.14 5.12
CA TYR A 7 -10.51 -13.43 6.54
C TYR A 7 -11.22 -12.24 7.22
N PRO A 8 -12.02 -12.46 8.27
CA PRO A 8 -12.84 -11.41 8.89
C PRO A 8 -12.06 -10.14 9.28
N HIS A 9 -10.83 -10.29 9.77
CA HIS A 9 -9.98 -9.14 10.12
C HIS A 9 -9.49 -8.36 8.88
N ASN A 10 -9.23 -9.05 7.78
CA ASN A 10 -8.85 -8.44 6.51
C ASN A 10 -10.04 -7.81 5.81
N GLN A 11 -11.23 -8.43 5.88
CA GLN A 11 -12.47 -7.86 5.37
C GLN A 11 -12.76 -6.51 6.04
N LYS A 12 -12.66 -6.45 7.36
CA LYS A 12 -12.85 -5.20 8.09
C LYS A 12 -11.83 -4.12 7.71
N ALA A 13 -10.56 -4.52 7.53
CA ALA A 13 -9.53 -3.58 7.06
C ALA A 13 -9.80 -3.07 5.65
N TYR A 14 -10.26 -3.96 4.76
CA TYR A 14 -10.63 -3.65 3.39
C TYR A 14 -11.83 -2.68 3.34
N ASP A 15 -12.88 -2.96 4.09
CA ASP A 15 -14.09 -2.10 4.15
C ASP A 15 -13.74 -0.70 4.64
N ASN A 16 -12.92 -0.59 5.68
CA ASN A 16 -12.43 0.69 6.19
C ASN A 16 -11.55 1.42 5.17
N LEU A 17 -10.68 0.71 4.46
CA LEU A 17 -9.86 1.26 3.40
C LEU A 17 -10.71 1.82 2.26
N CYS A 18 -11.71 1.06 1.82
CA CYS A 18 -12.66 1.50 0.79
C CYS A 18 -13.44 2.75 1.24
N ALA A 19 -13.86 2.81 2.51
CA ALA A 19 -14.53 3.97 3.07
C ALA A 19 -13.61 5.21 3.06
N MET A 20 -12.35 5.08 3.53
CA MET A 20 -11.38 6.17 3.50
C MET A 20 -11.13 6.70 2.08
N LEU A 21 -11.04 5.80 1.09
CA LEU A 21 -10.76 6.17 -0.30
C LEU A 21 -11.97 6.82 -1.02
N ARG A 22 -13.16 6.87 -0.41
CA ARG A 22 -14.29 7.68 -0.93
C ARG A 22 -14.08 9.15 -0.64
N ASP A 23 -13.56 9.47 0.53
CA ASP A 23 -13.45 10.83 1.02
C ASP A 23 -12.03 11.43 0.86
N SER A 24 -11.05 10.58 0.56
CA SER A 24 -9.64 10.97 0.42
C SER A 24 -8.96 10.22 -0.73
N ASN A 25 -7.97 10.86 -1.34
CA ASN A 25 -7.09 10.18 -2.29
C ASN A 25 -5.92 9.46 -1.59
N ARG A 26 -5.91 9.44 -0.25
CA ARG A 26 -4.83 8.82 0.53
C ARG A 26 -5.40 8.03 1.69
N ALA A 27 -4.91 6.81 1.87
CA ALA A 27 -5.30 5.94 2.97
C ALA A 27 -4.12 5.08 3.43
N CYS A 28 -4.19 4.54 4.65
CA CYS A 28 -3.22 3.56 5.10
C CYS A 28 -3.88 2.45 5.92
N VAL A 29 -3.29 1.27 5.84
CA VAL A 29 -3.66 0.08 6.61
C VAL A 29 -2.46 -0.30 7.48
N VAL A 30 -2.67 -0.35 8.79
CA VAL A 30 -1.65 -0.79 9.74
C VAL A 30 -2.08 -2.13 10.31
N GLN A 31 -1.35 -3.17 9.94
CA GLN A 31 -1.59 -4.54 10.39
C GLN A 31 -0.27 -5.25 10.65
N PRO A 32 -0.18 -6.17 11.63
CA PRO A 32 1.01 -6.98 11.89
C PRO A 32 1.53 -7.72 10.66
N THR A 33 2.79 -8.08 10.67
CA THR A 33 3.37 -8.96 9.64
C THR A 33 2.66 -10.31 9.63
N GLY A 34 2.49 -10.92 8.46
CA GLY A 34 1.86 -12.23 8.33
C GLY A 34 0.32 -12.23 8.36
N THR A 35 -0.33 -11.07 8.44
CA THR A 35 -1.82 -10.98 8.47
C THR A 35 -2.48 -11.02 7.10
N GLY A 36 -1.72 -11.17 6.01
CA GLY A 36 -2.28 -11.22 4.66
C GLY A 36 -2.55 -9.85 4.04
N LYS A 37 -1.72 -8.84 4.33
CA LYS A 37 -1.83 -7.51 3.70
C LYS A 37 -1.88 -7.57 2.17
N PHE A 38 -1.08 -8.45 1.57
CA PHE A 38 -1.06 -8.62 0.12
C PHE A 38 -2.39 -9.14 -0.45
N VAL A 39 -3.10 -9.99 0.30
CA VAL A 39 -4.43 -10.48 -0.12
C VAL A 39 -5.44 -9.33 -0.20
N ILE A 40 -5.33 -8.33 0.68
CA ILE A 40 -6.15 -7.11 0.61
C ILE A 40 -5.81 -6.32 -0.67
N ILE A 41 -4.53 -6.19 -1.02
CA ILE A 41 -4.08 -5.51 -2.25
C ILE A 41 -4.62 -6.24 -3.49
N ALA A 42 -4.52 -7.56 -3.51
CA ALA A 42 -5.04 -8.39 -4.60
C ALA A 42 -6.58 -8.28 -4.73
N LYS A 43 -7.30 -8.25 -3.60
CA LYS A 43 -8.75 -8.02 -3.57
C LYS A 43 -9.11 -6.64 -4.13
N MET A 44 -8.36 -5.59 -3.78
CA MET A 44 -8.55 -4.27 -4.37
C MET A 44 -8.42 -4.29 -5.89
N ALA A 45 -7.39 -4.96 -6.41
CA ALA A 45 -7.19 -5.11 -7.85
C ALA A 45 -8.30 -5.92 -8.51
N GLN A 46 -8.77 -7.01 -7.85
CA GLN A 46 -9.88 -7.83 -8.33
C GLN A 46 -11.19 -7.04 -8.43
N ASP A 47 -11.51 -6.25 -7.41
CA ASP A 47 -12.77 -5.48 -7.34
C ASP A 47 -12.76 -4.22 -8.23
N ASN A 48 -11.59 -3.84 -8.76
CA ASN A 48 -11.43 -2.69 -9.62
C ASN A 48 -10.70 -3.06 -10.93
N PRO A 49 -11.27 -3.92 -11.78
CA PRO A 49 -10.58 -4.44 -12.97
C PRO A 49 -10.30 -3.38 -14.04
N GLY A 50 -10.96 -2.23 -13.97
CA GLY A 50 -10.74 -1.08 -14.87
C GLY A 50 -9.74 -0.05 -14.36
N LYS A 51 -9.02 -0.34 -13.26
CA LYS A 51 -7.99 0.53 -12.70
C LYS A 51 -6.65 -0.17 -12.68
N ASP A 52 -5.60 0.57 -12.99
CA ASP A 52 -4.22 0.10 -12.93
C ASP A 52 -3.60 0.40 -11.57
N PHE A 53 -3.01 -0.62 -10.98
CA PHE A 53 -2.34 -0.56 -9.68
C PHE A 53 -0.82 -0.67 -9.86
N LEU A 54 -0.07 0.18 -9.18
CA LEU A 54 1.38 0.08 -9.05
C LEU A 54 1.75 -0.20 -7.60
N LEU A 55 2.20 -1.41 -7.32
CA LEU A 55 2.69 -1.83 -6.01
C LEU A 55 4.17 -1.55 -5.89
N LEU A 56 4.53 -0.73 -4.91
CA LEU A 56 5.91 -0.47 -4.51
C LEU A 56 6.27 -1.36 -3.32
N GLY A 57 7.36 -2.11 -3.44
CA GLY A 57 7.81 -3.03 -2.41
C GLY A 57 9.32 -3.05 -2.24
N THR A 58 9.81 -3.83 -1.27
CA THR A 58 11.22 -3.86 -0.91
C THR A 58 12.07 -4.70 -1.85
N ASN A 59 11.54 -5.83 -2.32
CA ASN A 59 12.26 -6.72 -3.23
C ASN A 59 11.32 -7.64 -4.04
N ASP A 60 11.82 -8.14 -5.18
CA ASP A 60 11.06 -8.96 -6.11
C ASP A 60 10.72 -10.35 -5.53
N TYR A 61 11.58 -10.91 -4.71
CA TYR A 61 11.37 -12.25 -4.13
C TYR A 61 10.13 -12.27 -3.23
N MET A 62 9.94 -11.24 -2.42
CA MET A 62 8.74 -11.12 -1.58
C MET A 62 7.47 -11.03 -2.44
N TYR A 63 7.51 -10.30 -3.55
CA TYR A 63 6.38 -10.21 -4.46
C TYR A 63 6.06 -11.56 -5.11
N ILE A 64 7.07 -12.27 -5.60
CA ILE A 64 6.92 -13.60 -6.20
C ILE A 64 6.32 -14.59 -5.20
N ASP A 65 6.83 -14.60 -3.96
CA ASP A 65 6.31 -15.45 -2.88
C ASP A 65 4.86 -15.12 -2.53
N GLN A 66 4.52 -13.83 -2.44
CA GLN A 66 3.15 -13.38 -2.20
C GLN A 66 2.20 -13.76 -3.33
N MET A 67 2.66 -13.71 -4.59
CA MET A 67 1.86 -14.16 -5.74
C MET A 67 1.67 -15.68 -5.74
N ALA A 68 2.68 -16.45 -5.35
CA ALA A 68 2.55 -17.91 -5.19
C ALA A 68 1.51 -18.24 -4.09
N ASN A 69 1.61 -17.61 -2.92
CA ASN A 69 0.65 -17.78 -1.84
C ASN A 69 -0.78 -17.34 -2.23
N LEU A 70 -0.91 -16.30 -3.06
CA LEU A 70 -2.21 -15.88 -3.59
C LEU A 70 -2.83 -16.96 -4.48
N SER A 71 -2.03 -17.66 -5.26
CA SER A 71 -2.50 -18.77 -6.12
C SER A 71 -3.05 -19.95 -5.32
N ASP A 72 -2.56 -20.14 -4.08
CA ASP A 72 -3.11 -21.16 -3.17
C ASP A 72 -4.45 -20.73 -2.55
N ILE A 73 -4.62 -19.41 -2.32
CA ILE A 73 -5.83 -18.85 -1.72
C ILE A 73 -6.94 -18.67 -2.75
N ALA A 74 -6.60 -18.25 -3.96
CA ALA A 74 -7.53 -17.99 -5.06
C ALA A 74 -7.00 -18.64 -6.35
N PRO A 75 -7.17 -19.96 -6.50
CA PRO A 75 -6.71 -20.70 -7.68
C PRO A 75 -7.27 -20.11 -8.98
N GLY A 76 -6.38 -19.90 -9.95
CA GLY A 76 -6.76 -19.33 -11.26
C GLY A 76 -6.99 -17.81 -11.29
N PHE A 77 -6.81 -17.10 -10.18
CA PHE A 77 -6.78 -15.65 -10.16
C PHE A 77 -5.35 -15.12 -10.29
N THR A 78 -5.13 -14.27 -11.28
CA THR A 78 -3.89 -13.49 -11.43
C THR A 78 -4.27 -12.04 -11.70
N PRO A 79 -3.89 -11.08 -10.85
CA PRO A 79 -4.22 -9.68 -11.05
C PRO A 79 -3.44 -9.12 -12.25
N LYS A 80 -4.14 -8.96 -13.40
CA LYS A 80 -3.53 -8.43 -14.63
C LYS A 80 -3.27 -6.92 -14.57
N ASN A 81 -3.97 -6.25 -13.70
CA ASN A 81 -3.93 -4.79 -13.47
C ASN A 81 -3.07 -4.40 -12.26
N LEU A 82 -2.26 -5.31 -11.72
CA LEU A 82 -1.32 -5.06 -10.63
C LEU A 82 0.10 -5.20 -11.14
N GLN A 83 0.79 -4.09 -11.28
CA GLN A 83 2.22 -4.03 -11.62
C GLN A 83 3.03 -3.89 -10.34
N PHE A 84 4.22 -4.47 -10.32
CA PHE A 84 5.15 -4.37 -9.19
C PHE A 84 6.42 -3.61 -9.58
N MET A 85 6.93 -2.81 -8.66
CA MET A 85 8.21 -2.12 -8.77
C MET A 85 8.88 -2.06 -7.40
N THR A 86 10.18 -2.31 -7.33
CA THR A 86 10.91 -2.12 -6.08
C THR A 86 11.14 -0.63 -5.79
N TYR A 87 11.27 -0.26 -4.52
CA TYR A 87 11.69 1.09 -4.13
C TYR A 87 13.05 1.47 -4.73
N ALA A 88 13.96 0.50 -4.85
CA ALA A 88 15.26 0.71 -5.49
C ALA A 88 15.13 1.06 -6.98
N THR A 89 14.23 0.38 -7.70
CA THR A 89 13.92 0.67 -9.10
C THR A 89 13.29 2.05 -9.25
N ALA A 90 12.32 2.40 -8.40
CA ALA A 90 11.70 3.73 -8.41
C ALA A 90 12.74 4.84 -8.18
N MET A 91 13.68 4.63 -7.25
CA MET A 91 14.78 5.55 -6.99
C MET A 91 15.75 5.67 -8.18
N ALA A 92 16.10 4.55 -8.83
CA ALA A 92 16.96 4.56 -10.01
C ALA A 92 16.29 5.33 -11.15
N LYS A 93 15.01 5.09 -11.40
CA LYS A 93 14.23 5.83 -12.41
C LYS A 93 14.15 7.33 -12.09
N ALA A 94 13.97 7.70 -10.84
CA ALA A 94 13.96 9.10 -10.40
C ALA A 94 15.32 9.81 -10.66
N ARG A 95 16.43 9.08 -10.52
CA ARG A 95 17.79 9.62 -10.80
C ARG A 95 18.06 9.80 -12.29
N CYS A 96 17.55 8.87 -13.11
CA CYS A 96 17.77 8.90 -14.56
C CYS A 96 16.71 9.73 -15.30
N GLY A 97 15.57 10.04 -14.67
CA GLY A 97 14.43 10.66 -15.34
C GLY A 97 13.67 9.68 -16.23
N ASP A 98 13.74 8.37 -15.92
CA ASP A 98 13.09 7.32 -16.71
C ASP A 98 11.58 7.31 -16.48
N GLU A 99 10.83 6.87 -17.47
CA GLU A 99 9.38 6.79 -17.40
C GLU A 99 8.90 5.87 -16.26
N ILE A 100 7.86 6.33 -15.59
CA ILE A 100 7.09 5.56 -14.59
C ILE A 100 5.80 5.06 -15.26
N PRO A 101 5.39 3.80 -15.03
CA PRO A 101 4.10 3.30 -15.49
C PRO A 101 2.95 4.19 -15.02
N ARG A 102 1.98 4.43 -15.89
CA ARG A 102 0.73 5.09 -15.51
C ARG A 102 -0.10 4.15 -14.64
N CYS A 103 -0.68 4.69 -13.57
CA CYS A 103 -1.56 3.94 -12.69
C CYS A 103 -2.62 4.85 -12.04
N ASP A 104 -3.72 4.23 -11.63
CA ASP A 104 -4.80 4.90 -10.89
C ASP A 104 -4.61 4.80 -9.38
N VAL A 105 -3.86 3.78 -8.93
CA VAL A 105 -3.61 3.52 -7.53
C VAL A 105 -2.14 3.16 -7.30
N ILE A 106 -1.47 3.92 -6.47
CA ILE A 106 -0.13 3.61 -5.97
C ILE A 106 -0.28 2.93 -4.62
N VAL A 107 0.25 1.72 -4.50
CA VAL A 107 0.28 0.97 -3.24
C VAL A 107 1.72 0.92 -2.74
N ALA A 108 1.97 1.40 -1.53
CA ALA A 108 3.28 1.35 -0.89
C ALA A 108 3.25 0.29 0.22
N ASP A 109 3.82 -0.88 -0.05
CA ASP A 109 3.99 -1.92 0.97
C ASP A 109 5.18 -1.59 1.87
N GLU A 110 5.03 -1.86 3.17
CA GLU A 110 5.99 -1.45 4.21
C GLU A 110 6.36 0.05 4.10
N PHE A 111 5.32 0.90 3.97
CA PHE A 111 5.49 2.33 3.68
C PHE A 111 6.35 3.10 4.70
N HIS A 112 6.61 2.54 5.88
CA HIS A 112 7.55 3.10 6.86
C HIS A 112 8.97 3.24 6.28
N HIS A 113 9.32 2.47 5.25
CA HIS A 113 10.58 2.62 4.54
C HIS A 113 10.64 3.89 3.68
N CYS A 114 9.50 4.44 3.26
CA CYS A 114 9.44 5.68 2.47
C CYS A 114 9.95 6.91 3.25
N GLY A 115 10.07 6.82 4.57
CA GLY A 115 10.74 7.83 5.40
C GLY A 115 12.25 7.90 5.21
N ALA A 116 12.89 6.91 4.58
CA ALA A 116 14.31 7.00 4.26
C ALA A 116 14.53 8.03 3.13
N PRO A 117 15.51 8.95 3.25
CA PRO A 117 15.70 10.07 2.31
C PRO A 117 15.80 9.67 0.85
N GLU A 118 16.43 8.52 0.57
CA GLU A 118 16.63 8.04 -0.79
C GLU A 118 15.35 7.39 -1.36
N TRP A 119 14.68 6.54 -0.59
CA TRP A 119 13.45 5.88 -1.03
C TRP A 119 12.29 6.86 -1.15
N GLY A 120 12.24 7.85 -0.27
CA GLY A 120 11.27 8.94 -0.35
C GLY A 120 11.31 9.68 -1.69
N LYS A 121 12.51 9.93 -2.23
CA LYS A 121 12.68 10.55 -3.56
C LYS A 121 12.09 9.69 -4.68
N GLY A 122 12.31 8.37 -4.63
CA GLY A 122 11.75 7.44 -5.61
C GLY A 122 10.23 7.42 -5.56
N VAL A 123 9.64 7.34 -4.36
CA VAL A 123 8.18 7.38 -4.19
C VAL A 123 7.60 8.72 -4.63
N GLN A 124 8.24 9.83 -4.28
CA GLN A 124 7.83 11.15 -4.73
C GLN A 124 7.80 11.24 -6.25
N TYR A 125 8.83 10.74 -6.92
CA TYR A 125 8.89 10.71 -8.38
C TYR A 125 7.75 9.90 -9.00
N VAL A 126 7.42 8.74 -8.41
CA VAL A 126 6.26 7.93 -8.85
C VAL A 126 4.95 8.72 -8.71
N VAL A 127 4.76 9.41 -7.58
CA VAL A 127 3.55 10.21 -7.31
C VAL A 127 3.46 11.40 -8.27
N GLU A 128 4.56 12.12 -8.51
CA GLU A 128 4.60 13.27 -9.42
C GLU A 128 4.27 12.87 -10.87
N ASN A 129 4.64 11.64 -11.28
CA ASN A 129 4.29 11.09 -12.60
C ASN A 129 2.87 10.53 -12.68
N ASN A 130 2.16 10.40 -11.54
CA ASN A 130 0.77 9.93 -11.44
C ASN A 130 -0.03 10.83 -10.48
N PRO A 131 -0.23 12.13 -10.81
CA PRO A 131 -0.78 13.12 -9.89
C PRO A 131 -2.22 12.84 -9.46
N ASP A 132 -3.00 12.14 -10.29
CA ASP A 132 -4.39 11.80 -10.02
C ASP A 132 -4.56 10.45 -9.30
N ALA A 133 -3.47 9.70 -9.11
CA ALA A 133 -3.51 8.39 -8.50
C ALA A 133 -3.87 8.47 -7.02
N LYS A 134 -4.67 7.50 -6.56
CA LYS A 134 -4.88 7.29 -5.13
C LYS A 134 -3.64 6.63 -4.52
N ILE A 135 -3.31 6.99 -3.29
CA ILE A 135 -2.14 6.47 -2.59
C ILE A 135 -2.59 5.64 -1.39
N VAL A 136 -2.16 4.39 -1.35
CA VAL A 136 -2.48 3.45 -0.26
C VAL A 136 -1.19 2.93 0.36
N GLY A 137 -1.01 3.12 1.65
CA GLY A 137 0.11 2.59 2.40
C GLY A 137 -0.26 1.36 3.21
N PHE A 138 0.60 0.33 3.21
CA PHE A 138 0.51 -0.83 4.10
C PHE A 138 1.76 -0.91 4.97
N SER A 139 1.60 -1.16 6.26
CA SER A 139 2.74 -1.38 7.16
C SER A 139 2.35 -2.14 8.43
N ALA A 140 3.30 -2.84 9.02
CA ALA A 140 3.16 -3.38 10.36
C ALA A 140 3.48 -2.33 11.43
N THR A 141 4.31 -1.35 11.11
CA THR A 141 4.77 -0.30 12.03
C THR A 141 4.52 1.08 11.42
N PRO A 142 3.58 1.88 11.96
CA PRO A 142 3.23 3.17 11.38
C PRO A 142 4.27 4.26 11.64
N ILE A 143 5.26 4.03 12.51
CA ILE A 143 6.21 5.04 12.96
C ILE A 143 7.63 4.48 12.91
N ARG A 144 8.53 5.22 12.29
CA ARG A 144 9.96 5.00 12.40
C ARG A 144 10.52 5.98 13.44
N TYR A 145 11.07 5.47 14.54
CA TYR A 145 11.57 6.29 15.65
C TYR A 145 12.78 7.18 15.31
N SER A 146 13.46 6.92 14.18
CA SER A 146 14.67 7.64 13.77
C SER A 146 14.44 8.93 12.97
N ASP A 147 13.21 9.18 12.45
CA ASP A 147 12.98 10.27 11.50
C ASP A 147 11.75 11.12 11.86
N THR A 148 11.81 11.79 13.01
CA THR A 148 10.70 12.59 13.53
C THR A 148 10.31 13.80 12.68
N TRP A 149 11.01 14.10 11.56
CA TRP A 149 10.70 15.30 10.79
C TRP A 149 11.03 15.33 9.29
N ARG A 150 11.22 14.19 8.64
CA ARG A 150 11.47 14.13 7.18
C ARG A 150 10.45 13.38 6.33
N MET A 151 9.29 13.04 6.86
CA MET A 151 8.23 12.38 6.08
C MET A 151 7.36 13.38 5.32
N ARG A 152 7.91 14.18 4.42
CA ARG A 152 7.10 15.17 3.68
C ARG A 152 6.15 14.57 2.64
N CYS A 153 6.48 13.47 1.99
CA CYS A 153 5.57 12.88 0.98
C CYS A 153 4.50 11.95 1.56
N LEU A 154 4.85 11.23 2.63
CA LEU A 154 3.91 10.39 3.37
C LEU A 154 3.51 11.03 4.70
N SER A 155 4.19 12.09 5.15
CA SER A 155 3.80 12.86 6.33
C SER A 155 2.40 13.44 6.18
N GLU A 156 2.01 13.85 4.99
CA GLU A 156 0.64 14.27 4.73
C GLU A 156 -0.33 13.08 4.83
N THR A 157 0.06 11.87 4.39
CA THR A 157 -0.77 10.66 4.53
C THR A 157 -0.79 10.17 5.98
N LEU A 158 0.32 10.26 6.70
CA LEU A 158 0.39 9.95 8.13
C LEU A 158 -0.16 11.09 8.99
N GLN A 159 0.00 12.36 8.59
CA GLN A 159 -0.68 13.49 9.20
C GLN A 159 -2.18 13.44 8.91
N ALA A 160 -2.62 13.00 7.73
CA ALA A 160 -4.01 12.72 7.47
C ALA A 160 -4.51 11.56 8.35
N ALA A 161 -3.77 10.46 8.47
CA ALA A 161 -4.11 9.36 9.38
C ALA A 161 -4.08 9.80 10.86
N TRP A 162 -3.16 10.69 11.26
CA TRP A 162 -3.09 11.30 12.59
C TRP A 162 -4.16 12.37 12.82
N SER A 163 -4.45 13.17 11.82
CA SER A 163 -5.55 14.15 11.82
C SER A 163 -6.90 13.44 11.85
N LEU A 164 -7.05 12.33 11.11
CA LEU A 164 -8.24 11.47 11.14
C LEU A 164 -8.46 10.86 12.53
N ARG A 165 -7.38 10.55 13.28
CA ARG A 165 -7.49 10.15 14.69
C ARG A 165 -8.02 11.26 15.59
N LYS A 166 -7.67 12.51 15.33
CA LYS A 166 -8.23 13.71 16.02
C LYS A 166 -9.70 13.97 15.68
N HIS A 167 -10.16 13.51 14.50
CA HIS A 167 -11.53 13.68 14.03
C HIS A 167 -12.39 12.41 14.13
N GLY A 168 -11.98 11.44 14.96
CA GLY A 168 -12.77 10.23 15.23
C GLY A 168 -12.75 9.15 14.15
N LEU A 169 -11.93 9.30 13.11
CA LEU A 169 -11.73 8.22 12.14
C LEU A 169 -10.74 7.20 12.70
N THR A 170 -11.20 5.97 12.80
CA THR A 170 -10.48 4.87 13.40
C THR A 170 -9.37 4.39 12.48
N VAL A 171 -8.12 4.72 12.80
CA VAL A 171 -6.97 3.93 12.32
C VAL A 171 -7.10 2.56 12.99
N TYR A 172 -7.40 1.53 12.22
CA TYR A 172 -7.62 0.21 12.78
C TYR A 172 -6.31 -0.39 13.26
N PHE A 173 -6.13 -0.46 14.57
CA PHE A 173 -5.16 -1.34 15.20
C PHE A 173 -5.90 -2.62 15.61
N PRO A 174 -5.56 -3.80 15.08
CA PRO A 174 -6.07 -5.03 15.65
C PRO A 174 -5.61 -5.13 17.10
N CYS A 175 -6.53 -5.10 18.05
CA CYS A 175 -6.25 -5.39 19.45
C CYS A 175 -5.59 -6.77 19.51
N ARG A 176 -4.43 -6.87 20.13
CA ARG A 176 -3.92 -8.16 20.58
C ARG A 176 -4.94 -8.70 21.57
N SER A 177 -5.61 -9.79 21.23
CA SER A 177 -6.28 -10.62 22.22
C SER A 177 -5.19 -11.16 23.14
N THR A 178 -5.08 -10.63 24.34
CA THR A 178 -4.38 -11.27 25.45
C THR A 178 -5.17 -12.53 25.78
N SER A 179 -4.66 -13.66 25.38
CA SER A 179 -4.94 -14.96 25.99
C SER A 179 -3.81 -15.30 26.91
#